data_ecd5e947ff0cda980d943d4009ce0255
#
_entry.id   ecd5e947ff0cda980d943d4009ce0255
#
_cell.length_a   1.000
_cell.length_b   1.000
_cell.length_c   1.000
_cell.angle_alpha   90.00
_cell.angle_beta   90.00
_cell.angle_gamma   90.00
#
_symmetry.space_group_name_H-M   'P 1'
#
loop_
_entity.id
_entity.type
_entity.pdbx_description
1 polymer ?
#
loop_
_entity_poly.entity_id
_entity_poly.type
_entity_poly.pdbx_seq_one_letter_code
_entity_poly.pdbx_strand_id
1 'polypeptide(L)'
;MAIEASVDRATGAIRVHRVACAHDCGLVVNPGMVRAQIEGSIVQTLSRTLFEEVAFDRARVTSVDWQRYPILTFPDAPQILIDLVHRPHDPPLGAGEAAATTVPAALANAVFDATGARL
;
A
#
# COMPACT_ATOMS: atom_id res chain seq x y z
N MET A 1 -10.44 -2.99 -1.44
CA MET A 1 -9.61 -1.80 -1.11
C MET A 1 -9.96 -0.67 -2.05
N ALA A 2 -9.98 0.57 -1.53
CA ALA A 2 -10.14 1.78 -2.32
C ALA A 2 -9.07 2.79 -1.91
N ILE A 3 -8.53 3.54 -2.89
CA ILE A 3 -7.48 4.54 -2.68
C ILE A 3 -7.95 5.89 -3.22
N GLU A 4 -7.75 6.94 -2.43
CA GLU A 4 -7.90 8.33 -2.83
C GLU A 4 -6.52 8.92 -3.05
N ALA A 5 -6.25 9.40 -4.27
CA ALA A 5 -4.97 9.96 -4.64
C ALA A 5 -5.14 11.20 -5.53
N SER A 6 -4.13 12.06 -5.53
CA SER A 6 -3.99 13.15 -6.49
C SER A 6 -2.70 12.99 -7.31
N VAL A 7 -2.72 13.49 -8.53
CA VAL A 7 -1.58 13.49 -9.44
C VAL A 7 -1.27 14.92 -9.87
N ASP A 8 -0.06 15.36 -9.62
CA ASP A 8 0.44 16.61 -10.19
C ASP A 8 0.73 16.39 -11.68
N ARG A 9 -0.05 17.04 -12.55
CA ARG A 9 0.06 16.85 -14.00
C ARG A 9 1.35 17.42 -14.59
N ALA A 10 2.01 18.34 -13.91
CA ALA A 10 3.26 18.94 -14.40
C ALA A 10 4.48 18.08 -14.09
N THR A 11 4.47 17.41 -12.92
CA THR A 11 5.61 16.64 -12.43
C THR A 11 5.39 15.12 -12.50
N GLY A 12 4.14 14.67 -12.59
CA GLY A 12 3.76 13.26 -12.46
C GLY A 12 3.74 12.75 -11.02
N ALA A 13 3.99 13.62 -10.03
CA ALA A 13 4.02 13.21 -8.63
C ALA A 13 2.65 12.73 -8.16
N ILE A 14 2.62 11.57 -7.52
CA ILE A 14 1.41 10.94 -6.98
C ILE A 14 1.42 11.13 -5.46
N ARG A 15 0.32 11.64 -4.90
CA ARG A 15 0.10 11.68 -3.45
C ARG A 15 -1.12 10.87 -3.09
N VAL A 16 -0.93 9.89 -2.21
CA VAL A 16 -2.02 9.10 -1.63
C VAL A 16 -2.52 9.81 -0.37
N HIS A 17 -3.81 10.12 -0.33
CA HIS A 17 -4.44 10.83 0.80
C HIS A 17 -5.07 9.86 1.78
N ARG A 18 -5.76 8.85 1.25
CA ARG A 18 -6.54 7.92 2.06
C ARG A 18 -6.60 6.53 1.42
N VAL A 19 -6.56 5.50 2.26
CA VAL A 19 -6.78 4.11 1.88
C VAL A 19 -7.88 3.53 2.75
N ALA A 20 -8.92 2.98 2.13
CA ALA A 20 -9.99 2.25 2.79
C ALA A 20 -9.86 0.75 2.47
N CYS A 21 -9.79 -0.09 3.50
CA CYS A 21 -9.61 -1.53 3.39
C CYS A 21 -10.68 -2.26 4.21
N ALA A 22 -11.57 -3.01 3.55
CA ALA A 22 -12.39 -4.02 4.20
C ALA A 22 -11.64 -5.36 4.11
N HIS A 23 -11.49 -6.03 5.26
CA HIS A 23 -10.71 -7.27 5.38
C HIS A 23 -11.53 -8.37 6.03
N ASP A 24 -11.64 -9.49 5.33
CA ASP A 24 -12.28 -10.71 5.81
C ASP A 24 -11.21 -11.81 5.98
N CYS A 25 -10.97 -12.21 7.21
CA CYS A 25 -10.06 -13.32 7.54
C CYS A 25 -10.76 -14.37 8.45
N GLY A 26 -12.08 -14.48 8.37
CA GLY A 26 -12.85 -15.37 9.23
C GLY A 26 -12.87 -14.89 10.68
N LEU A 27 -12.67 -15.80 11.64
CA LEU A 27 -12.55 -15.47 13.05
C LEU A 27 -11.33 -14.59 13.31
N VAL A 28 -11.57 -13.37 13.78
CA VAL A 28 -10.52 -12.44 14.20
C VAL A 28 -10.18 -12.68 15.67
N VAL A 29 -9.05 -13.34 15.94
CA VAL A 29 -8.62 -13.66 17.31
C VAL A 29 -8.09 -12.40 18.03
N ASN A 30 -7.30 -11.58 17.34
CA ASN A 30 -6.76 -10.33 17.88
C ASN A 30 -6.96 -9.18 16.89
N PRO A 31 -8.03 -8.39 17.03
CA PRO A 31 -8.33 -7.29 16.10
C PRO A 31 -7.22 -6.23 16.00
N GLY A 32 -6.53 -5.93 17.12
CA GLY A 32 -5.43 -4.97 17.14
C GLY A 32 -4.25 -5.42 16.29
N MET A 33 -3.85 -6.69 16.41
CA MET A 33 -2.77 -7.27 15.61
C MET A 33 -3.16 -7.35 14.12
N VAL A 34 -4.39 -7.73 13.80
CA VAL A 34 -4.85 -7.78 12.40
C VAL A 34 -4.83 -6.38 11.78
N ARG A 35 -5.28 -5.35 12.49
CA ARG A 35 -5.19 -3.96 12.02
C ARG A 35 -3.75 -3.54 11.77
N ALA A 36 -2.84 -3.82 12.70
CA ALA A 36 -1.42 -3.49 12.55
C ALA A 36 -0.78 -4.18 11.33
N GLN A 37 -1.15 -5.45 11.05
CA GLN A 37 -0.69 -6.15 9.84
C GLN A 37 -1.23 -5.50 8.55
N ILE A 38 -2.49 -5.10 8.54
CA ILE A 38 -3.10 -4.42 7.38
C ILE A 38 -2.43 -3.06 7.14
N GLU A 39 -2.25 -2.24 8.19
CA GLU A 39 -1.58 -0.94 8.11
C GLU A 39 -0.15 -1.09 7.59
N GLY A 40 0.64 -1.99 8.19
CA GLY A 40 2.00 -2.27 7.77
C GLY A 40 2.09 -2.74 6.32
N SER A 41 1.20 -3.64 5.91
CA SER A 41 1.12 -4.13 4.52
C SER A 41 0.81 -3.00 3.52
N ILE A 42 -0.11 -2.11 3.87
CA ILE A 42 -0.48 -0.97 3.01
C ILE A 42 0.69 0.00 2.88
N VAL A 43 1.28 0.44 4.00
CA VAL A 43 2.40 1.40 4.01
C VAL A 43 3.60 0.84 3.26
N GLN A 44 4.00 -0.39 3.54
CA GLN A 44 5.13 -1.05 2.87
C GLN A 44 4.89 -1.19 1.36
N THR A 45 3.67 -1.56 0.96
CA THR A 45 3.39 -1.76 -0.47
C THR A 45 3.23 -0.45 -1.21
N LEU A 46 2.69 0.60 -0.60
CA LEU A 46 2.72 1.95 -1.17
C LEU A 46 4.15 2.43 -1.38
N SER A 47 5.04 2.20 -0.41
CA SER A 47 6.46 2.51 -0.51
C SER A 47 7.09 1.84 -1.74
N ARG A 48 6.92 0.52 -1.87
CA ARG A 48 7.41 -0.26 -3.02
C ARG A 48 6.84 0.21 -4.35
N THR A 49 5.57 0.59 -4.38
CA THR A 49 4.88 0.96 -5.62
C THR A 49 5.27 2.36 -6.10
N LEU A 50 5.57 3.29 -5.18
CA LEU A 50 5.79 4.71 -5.50
C LEU A 50 7.25 5.12 -5.52
N PHE A 51 8.13 4.49 -4.72
CA PHE A 51 9.46 5.02 -4.44
C PHE A 51 10.59 4.03 -4.65
N GLU A 52 10.37 2.74 -4.32
CA GLU A 52 11.45 1.78 -4.20
C GLU A 52 11.85 1.20 -5.54
N GLU A 53 13.11 1.40 -5.92
CA GLU A 53 13.71 0.82 -7.13
C GLU A 53 15.11 0.30 -6.82
N VAL A 54 15.35 -0.97 -7.14
CA VAL A 54 16.69 -1.54 -7.08
C VAL A 54 17.43 -1.21 -8.35
N ALA A 55 18.36 -0.26 -8.28
CA ALA A 55 19.25 0.09 -9.39
C ALA A 55 20.55 -0.73 -9.31
N PHE A 56 21.05 -1.14 -10.47
CA PHE A 56 22.31 -1.89 -10.56
C PHE A 56 23.07 -1.55 -11.85
N ASP A 57 24.38 -1.70 -11.79
CA ASP A 57 25.25 -1.70 -12.93
C ASP A 57 25.65 -3.14 -13.33
N ARG A 58 26.65 -3.29 -14.20
CA ARG A 58 27.09 -4.62 -14.66
C ARG A 58 27.73 -5.48 -13.56
N ALA A 59 28.14 -4.90 -12.44
CA ALA A 59 28.95 -5.55 -11.40
C ALA A 59 28.25 -5.62 -10.04
N ARG A 60 27.36 -4.68 -9.72
CA ARG A 60 26.79 -4.56 -8.38
C ARG A 60 25.50 -3.76 -8.33
N VAL A 61 24.76 -3.89 -7.20
CA VAL A 61 23.66 -2.98 -6.85
C VAL A 61 24.24 -1.59 -6.54
N THR A 62 23.60 -0.54 -7.08
CA THR A 62 24.01 0.86 -6.93
C THR A 62 23.10 1.65 -5.99
N SER A 63 21.88 1.18 -5.72
CA SER A 63 20.95 1.73 -4.72
C SER A 63 21.32 1.25 -3.31
N VAL A 64 22.44 1.77 -2.76
CA VAL A 64 23.07 1.24 -1.53
C VAL A 64 22.84 2.10 -0.28
N ASP A 65 22.09 3.19 -0.41
CA ASP A 65 21.77 4.12 0.67
C ASP A 65 20.34 4.67 0.50
N TRP A 66 19.82 5.33 1.54
CA TRP A 66 18.45 5.87 1.54
C TRP A 66 18.23 7.05 0.58
N GLN A 67 19.27 7.63 0.02
CA GLN A 67 19.14 8.65 -1.02
C GLN A 67 18.89 8.02 -2.39
N ARG A 68 19.46 6.84 -2.63
CA ARG A 68 19.35 6.08 -3.88
C ARG A 68 18.28 4.98 -3.83
N TYR A 69 17.81 4.66 -2.64
CA TYR A 69 16.69 3.75 -2.39
C TYR A 69 15.70 4.45 -1.45
N PRO A 70 14.95 5.44 -1.96
CA PRO A 70 13.99 6.14 -1.14
C PRO A 70 12.84 5.24 -0.74
N ILE A 71 12.33 5.45 0.47
CA ILE A 71 11.15 4.77 0.99
C ILE A 71 10.08 5.81 1.35
N LEU A 72 8.84 5.37 1.50
CA LEU A 72 7.77 6.20 2.03
C LEU A 72 8.10 6.64 3.45
N THR A 73 7.99 7.95 3.71
CA THR A 73 8.26 8.54 5.01
C THR A 73 6.98 8.91 5.74
N PHE A 74 7.05 9.15 7.04
CA PHE A 74 5.87 9.45 7.86
C PHE A 74 5.00 10.62 7.35
N PRO A 75 5.57 11.74 6.87
CA PRO A 75 4.77 12.82 6.28
C PRO A 75 3.97 12.44 5.02
N ASP A 76 4.38 11.37 4.34
CA ASP A 76 3.75 10.89 3.10
C ASP A 76 2.77 9.74 3.34
N ALA A 77 2.72 9.22 4.57
CA ALA A 77 1.81 8.14 4.93
C ALA A 77 0.34 8.62 4.83
N PRO A 78 -0.53 7.86 4.15
CA PRO A 78 -1.94 8.22 4.03
C PRO A 78 -2.72 7.95 5.31
N GLN A 79 -3.92 8.52 5.41
CA GLN A 79 -4.91 8.04 6.37
C GLN A 79 -5.37 6.63 5.97
N ILE A 80 -5.31 5.68 6.90
CA ILE A 80 -5.76 4.30 6.65
C ILE A 80 -7.02 4.02 7.47
N LEU A 81 -8.08 3.62 6.76
CA LEU A 81 -9.37 3.23 7.33
C LEU A 81 -9.53 1.72 7.14
N ILE A 82 -9.72 0.99 8.25
CA ILE A 82 -9.83 -0.46 8.23
C ILE A 82 -11.18 -0.89 8.82
N ASP A 83 -11.90 -1.67 8.04
CA ASP A 83 -13.08 -2.40 8.48
C ASP A 83 -12.79 -3.91 8.50
N LEU A 84 -12.95 -4.53 9.66
CA LEU A 84 -12.80 -5.98 9.82
C LEU A 84 -14.17 -6.63 9.72
N VAL A 85 -14.36 -7.46 8.70
CA VAL A 85 -15.61 -8.19 8.51
C VAL A 85 -15.76 -9.21 9.63
N HIS A 86 -16.86 -9.11 10.38
CA HIS A 86 -17.09 -9.96 11.55
C HIS A 86 -17.67 -11.31 11.17
N ARG A 87 -16.85 -12.37 11.23
CA ARG A 87 -17.24 -13.75 10.95
C ARG A 87 -16.78 -14.73 12.05
N PRO A 88 -17.37 -14.67 13.26
CA PRO A 88 -16.87 -15.41 14.42
C PRO A 88 -17.04 -16.92 14.33
N HIS A 89 -17.85 -17.43 13.39
CA HIS A 89 -18.11 -18.86 13.20
C HIS A 89 -17.30 -19.47 12.05
N ASP A 90 -16.59 -18.65 11.28
CA ASP A 90 -15.74 -19.11 10.20
C ASP A 90 -14.31 -19.41 10.72
N PRO A 91 -13.61 -20.40 10.17
CA PRO A 91 -12.25 -20.68 10.57
C PRO A 91 -11.34 -19.47 10.33
N PRO A 92 -10.34 -19.22 11.20
CA PRO A 92 -9.41 -18.12 11.01
C PRO A 92 -8.52 -18.37 9.79
N LEU A 93 -8.28 -17.31 9.02
CA LEU A 93 -7.39 -17.30 7.87
C LEU A 93 -6.18 -16.40 8.14
N GLY A 94 -5.12 -16.54 7.31
CA GLY A 94 -3.94 -15.70 7.40
C GLY A 94 -4.24 -14.24 7.07
N ALA A 95 -3.73 -13.31 7.88
CA ALA A 95 -3.93 -11.87 7.71
C ALA A 95 -2.60 -11.08 7.59
N GLY A 96 -1.46 -11.78 7.45
CA GLY A 96 -0.13 -11.15 7.45
C GLY A 96 0.12 -10.22 6.27
N GLU A 97 -0.18 -10.66 5.04
CA GLU A 97 0.16 -9.92 3.81
C GLU A 97 -1.02 -9.74 2.84
N ALA A 98 -2.22 -10.19 3.20
CA ALA A 98 -3.36 -10.17 2.29
C ALA A 98 -3.70 -8.75 1.77
N ALA A 99 -3.52 -7.72 2.59
CA ALA A 99 -3.79 -6.34 2.18
C ALA A 99 -2.77 -5.82 1.16
N ALA A 100 -1.52 -6.33 1.15
CA ALA A 100 -0.48 -5.90 0.22
C ALA A 100 -0.85 -6.18 -1.24
N THR A 101 -1.49 -7.31 -1.52
CA THR A 101 -1.76 -7.77 -2.89
C THR A 101 -2.64 -6.84 -3.72
N THR A 102 -3.48 -6.05 -3.08
CA THR A 102 -4.47 -5.18 -3.74
C THR A 102 -4.02 -3.71 -3.87
N VAL A 103 -2.97 -3.29 -3.16
CA VAL A 103 -2.51 -1.89 -3.15
C VAL A 103 -2.08 -1.39 -4.52
N PRO A 104 -1.20 -2.08 -5.28
CA PRO A 104 -0.74 -1.55 -6.57
C PRO A 104 -1.89 -1.38 -7.57
N ALA A 105 -2.80 -2.36 -7.63
CA ALA A 105 -3.94 -2.31 -8.53
C ALA A 105 -4.92 -1.18 -8.15
N ALA A 106 -5.19 -0.98 -6.86
CA ALA A 106 -6.05 0.10 -6.40
C ALA A 106 -5.43 1.47 -6.68
N LEU A 107 -4.11 1.61 -6.49
CA LEU A 107 -3.39 2.84 -6.81
C LEU A 107 -3.40 3.14 -8.31
N ALA A 108 -3.09 2.15 -9.16
CA ALA A 108 -3.14 2.31 -10.61
C ALA A 108 -4.53 2.73 -11.11
N ASN A 109 -5.59 2.18 -10.51
CA ASN A 109 -6.96 2.58 -10.84
C ASN A 109 -7.27 4.01 -10.38
N ALA A 110 -6.79 4.44 -9.21
CA ALA A 110 -6.95 5.83 -8.75
C ALA A 110 -6.21 6.83 -9.66
N VAL A 111 -5.00 6.47 -10.12
CA VAL A 111 -4.25 7.29 -11.10
C VAL A 111 -4.98 7.35 -12.43
N PHE A 112 -5.52 6.23 -12.90
CA PHE A 112 -6.32 6.23 -14.12
C PHE A 112 -7.57 7.12 -14.01
N ASP A 113 -8.28 7.05 -12.90
CA ASP A 113 -9.46 7.90 -12.66
C ASP A 113 -9.10 9.39 -12.67
N ALA A 114 -7.96 9.76 -12.04
CA ALA A 114 -7.50 11.15 -11.97
C ALA A 114 -6.95 11.70 -13.30
N THR A 115 -6.39 10.86 -14.17
CA THR A 115 -5.58 11.30 -15.32
C THR A 115 -6.04 10.77 -16.67
N GLY A 116 -6.75 9.65 -16.70
CA GLY A 116 -7.03 8.87 -17.90
C GLY A 116 -5.85 8.01 -18.38
N ALA A 117 -4.68 8.08 -17.74
CA ALA A 117 -3.51 7.28 -18.09
C ALA A 117 -3.55 5.91 -17.41
N ARG A 118 -3.33 4.87 -18.18
CA ARG A 118 -3.23 3.48 -17.67
C ARG A 118 -1.75 3.15 -17.44
N LEU A 119 -1.42 2.81 -16.20
CA LEU A 119 -0.09 2.35 -15.79
C LEU A 119 0.00 0.82 -15.87
#